data_0c802822c4d20cc747bcc41019e6304c
#
_entry.id   0c802822c4d20cc747bcc41019e6304c
#
_cell.length_a   1.000
_cell.length_b   1.000
_cell.length_c   1.000
_cell.angle_alpha   90.00
_cell.angle_beta   90.00
_cell.angle_gamma   90.00
#
_symmetry.space_group_name_H-M   'P 1'
#
loop_
_entity.id
_entity.type
_entity.pdbx_description
1 polymer ?
#
loop_
_entity_poly.entity_id
_entity_poly.type
_entity_poly.pdbx_seq_one_letter_code
_entity_poly.pdbx_strand_id
1 'polypeptide(L)'
;MCSLPLPVMAATESFNWTFNSTQGNLPTNSGYKNDNEQNYYLTINSGNVSSTNIFGTRIRRATDNAAVSSYVSHTSYESSAKYGYSSTVDTSTLYYMRGKKDDTSTTTTSLKAAGRVTY
;
A
#
# COMPACT_ATOMS: atom_id res chain seq x y z
N MET A 1 20.70 -34.17 -6.26
CA MET A 1 20.83 -33.02 -5.40
C MET A 1 19.44 -32.45 -5.11
N CYS A 2 19.09 -32.35 -3.85
CA CYS A 2 17.81 -31.81 -3.45
C CYS A 2 17.96 -30.30 -3.24
N SER A 3 17.31 -29.47 -4.05
CA SER A 3 17.27 -28.04 -3.77
C SER A 3 16.19 -27.82 -2.71
N LEU A 4 16.58 -27.14 -1.63
CA LEU A 4 15.61 -26.70 -0.63
C LEU A 4 14.74 -25.61 -1.26
N PRO A 5 13.39 -25.70 -1.09
CA PRO A 5 12.55 -24.62 -1.54
C PRO A 5 12.89 -23.37 -0.72
N LEU A 6 13.03 -22.24 -1.41
CA LEU A 6 13.14 -20.95 -0.74
C LEU A 6 11.85 -20.69 0.04
N PRO A 7 11.94 -20.11 1.25
CA PRO A 7 10.74 -19.72 1.97
C PRO A 7 9.90 -18.78 1.09
N VAL A 8 8.62 -19.08 0.99
CA VAL A 8 7.68 -18.20 0.29
C VAL A 8 7.39 -17.03 1.21
N MET A 9 7.88 -15.86 0.85
CA MET A 9 7.64 -14.63 1.59
C MET A 9 6.86 -13.67 0.70
N ALA A 10 5.85 -13.02 1.26
CA ALA A 10 5.16 -11.95 0.58
C ALA A 10 6.15 -10.83 0.23
N ALA A 11 6.03 -10.27 -0.96
CA ALA A 11 6.86 -9.15 -1.37
C ALA A 11 6.54 -7.92 -0.52
N THR A 12 7.59 -7.22 -0.10
CA THR A 12 7.48 -5.97 0.65
C THR A 12 8.07 -4.85 -0.20
N GLU A 13 7.29 -3.79 -0.39
CA GLU A 13 7.70 -2.62 -1.14
C GLU A 13 7.66 -1.38 -0.25
N SER A 14 8.73 -0.61 -0.28
CA SER A 14 8.83 0.65 0.48
C SER A 14 8.25 1.81 -0.31
N PHE A 15 7.79 2.82 0.40
CA PHE A 15 7.38 4.10 -0.18
C PHE A 15 7.88 5.25 0.69
N ASN A 16 8.11 6.39 0.04
CA ASN A 16 8.46 7.64 0.69
C ASN A 16 7.97 8.77 -0.22
N TRP A 17 6.80 9.29 0.08
CA TRP A 17 6.08 10.19 -0.82
C TRP A 17 5.81 11.54 -0.21
N THR A 18 5.76 12.55 -1.09
CA THR A 18 5.24 13.89 -0.78
C THR A 18 4.16 14.24 -1.80
N PHE A 19 2.98 14.58 -1.32
CA PHE A 19 1.84 15.00 -2.13
C PHE A 19 1.55 16.47 -1.85
N ASN A 20 1.64 17.31 -2.87
CA ASN A 20 1.40 18.75 -2.74
C ASN A 20 -0.08 19.12 -2.88
N SER A 21 -0.91 18.18 -3.33
CA SER A 21 -2.34 18.40 -3.52
C SER A 21 -3.10 17.08 -3.45
N THR A 22 -4.42 17.18 -3.38
CA THR A 22 -5.32 16.01 -3.37
C THR A 22 -5.45 15.34 -4.74
N GLN A 23 -4.87 15.90 -5.79
CA GLN A 23 -5.00 15.37 -7.15
C GLN A 23 -3.88 14.40 -7.54
N GLY A 24 -2.78 14.39 -6.82
CA GLY A 24 -1.63 13.55 -7.13
C GLY A 24 -1.79 12.13 -6.61
N ASN A 25 -1.43 11.14 -7.43
CA ASN A 25 -1.32 9.74 -7.05
C ASN A 25 0.09 9.26 -7.35
N LEU A 26 0.67 8.46 -6.45
CA LEU A 26 1.97 7.84 -6.67
C LEU A 26 1.88 6.33 -6.43
N PRO A 27 2.53 5.53 -7.28
CA PRO A 27 2.58 4.07 -7.10
C PRO A 27 3.84 3.65 -6.36
N THR A 28 3.76 2.55 -5.60
CA THR A 28 4.94 1.80 -5.21
C THR A 28 5.52 1.06 -6.42
N ASN A 29 6.71 0.48 -6.28
CA ASN A 29 7.13 -0.57 -7.20
C ASN A 29 6.17 -1.75 -7.10
N SER A 30 6.04 -2.50 -8.19
CA SER A 30 5.26 -3.72 -8.19
C SER A 30 6.04 -4.83 -7.49
N GLY A 31 5.34 -5.66 -6.74
CA GLY A 31 5.91 -6.82 -6.07
C GLY A 31 5.02 -8.05 -6.25
N TYR A 32 5.65 -9.23 -6.28
CA TYR A 32 4.91 -10.48 -6.34
C TYR A 32 4.27 -10.80 -5.01
N LYS A 33 3.04 -11.27 -5.06
CA LYS A 33 2.43 -11.92 -3.92
C LYS A 33 2.89 -13.38 -3.90
N ASN A 34 3.64 -13.76 -2.87
CA ASN A 34 4.29 -15.07 -2.79
C ASN A 34 3.56 -16.06 -1.90
N ASP A 35 2.43 -15.68 -1.31
CA ASP A 35 1.60 -16.55 -0.48
C ASP A 35 0.13 -16.44 -0.88
N ASN A 36 -0.70 -17.29 -0.30
CA ASN A 36 -2.15 -17.32 -0.56
C ASN A 36 -2.95 -16.48 0.42
N GLU A 37 -2.29 -15.70 1.28
CA GLU A 37 -2.99 -14.89 2.27
C GLU A 37 -3.84 -13.82 1.57
N GLN A 38 -5.08 -13.69 2.00
CA GLN A 38 -6.03 -12.74 1.43
C GLN A 38 -6.04 -11.43 2.22
N ASN A 39 -4.90 -11.06 2.78
CA ASN A 39 -4.68 -9.81 3.49
C ASN A 39 -3.34 -9.21 3.08
N TYR A 40 -3.26 -7.88 3.16
CA TYR A 40 -1.98 -7.17 3.05
C TYR A 40 -1.71 -6.42 4.35
N TYR A 41 -0.46 -6.04 4.54
CA TYR A 41 -0.01 -5.36 5.75
C TYR A 41 0.63 -4.03 5.39
N LEU A 42 0.24 -2.98 6.08
CA LEU A 42 0.72 -1.63 5.83
C LEU A 42 1.39 -1.05 7.07
N THR A 43 2.56 -0.50 6.88
CA THR A 43 3.27 0.30 7.88
C THR A 43 3.39 1.73 7.36
N ILE A 44 3.00 2.68 8.18
CA ILE A 44 3.23 4.11 7.95
C ILE A 44 4.01 4.59 9.16
N ASN A 45 5.30 4.84 9.00
CA ASN A 45 6.21 5.07 10.14
C ASN A 45 6.86 6.45 10.16
N SER A 46 6.66 7.27 9.14
CA SER A 46 7.15 8.65 9.15
C SER A 46 6.33 9.54 8.22
N GLY A 47 6.47 10.85 8.41
CA GLY A 47 5.75 11.85 7.66
C GLY A 47 4.89 12.72 8.56
N ASN A 48 3.75 13.16 8.04
CA ASN A 48 2.82 14.03 8.76
C ASN A 48 1.35 13.61 8.59
N VAL A 49 1.11 12.32 8.47
CA VAL A 49 -0.26 11.78 8.40
C VAL A 49 -1.00 12.12 9.68
N SER A 50 -2.18 12.69 9.56
CA SER A 50 -3.01 13.12 10.69
C SER A 50 -4.49 13.15 10.30
N SER A 51 -5.36 13.48 11.25
CA SER A 51 -6.79 13.62 10.99
C SER A 51 -7.15 14.78 10.06
N THR A 52 -6.23 15.73 9.85
CA THR A 52 -6.41 16.85 8.92
C THR A 52 -5.59 16.70 7.64
N ASN A 53 -4.65 15.78 7.61
CA ASN A 53 -3.78 15.50 6.48
C ASN A 53 -3.79 13.98 6.22
N ILE A 54 -4.82 13.53 5.53
CA ILE A 54 -5.21 12.13 5.45
C ILE A 54 -4.52 11.45 4.27
N PHE A 55 -3.97 10.26 4.50
CA PHE A 55 -3.31 9.45 3.50
C PHE A 55 -4.24 8.36 3.01
N GLY A 56 -4.51 8.32 1.72
CA GLY A 56 -5.37 7.32 1.10
C GLY A 56 -4.56 6.28 0.32
N THR A 57 -4.93 5.02 0.43
CA THR A 57 -4.25 3.91 -0.26
C THR A 57 -5.23 2.93 -0.87
N ARG A 58 -4.76 2.26 -1.93
CA ARG A 58 -5.48 1.17 -2.58
C ARG A 58 -4.48 0.24 -3.25
N ILE A 59 -4.71 -1.07 -3.15
CA ILE A 59 -3.90 -2.08 -3.85
C ILE A 59 -4.52 -2.36 -5.22
N ARG A 60 -3.67 -2.43 -6.23
CA ARG A 60 -4.06 -2.71 -7.61
C ARG A 60 -3.21 -3.83 -8.19
N ARG A 61 -3.78 -4.55 -9.15
CA ARG A 61 -3.04 -5.54 -9.94
C ARG A 61 -2.26 -4.81 -11.03
N ALA A 62 -0.96 -5.15 -11.16
CA ALA A 62 -0.07 -4.42 -12.06
C ALA A 62 -0.41 -4.64 -13.54
N THR A 63 -0.92 -5.81 -13.93
CA THR A 63 -1.16 -6.16 -15.34
C THR A 63 -2.31 -5.39 -15.98
N ASP A 64 -3.35 -5.03 -15.21
CA ASP A 64 -4.57 -4.41 -15.74
C ASP A 64 -5.05 -3.20 -14.92
N ASN A 65 -4.32 -2.82 -13.88
CA ASN A 65 -4.69 -1.76 -12.93
C ASN A 65 -6.00 -2.00 -12.19
N ALA A 66 -6.51 -3.23 -12.17
CA ALA A 66 -7.74 -3.54 -11.45
C ALA A 66 -7.54 -3.36 -9.94
N ALA A 67 -8.46 -2.67 -9.28
CA ALA A 67 -8.44 -2.55 -7.82
C ALA A 67 -8.75 -3.91 -7.19
N VAL A 68 -7.91 -4.36 -6.28
CA VAL A 68 -8.08 -5.62 -5.55
C VAL A 68 -8.27 -5.38 -4.05
N SER A 69 -8.27 -4.14 -3.62
CA SER A 69 -8.62 -3.74 -2.27
C SER A 69 -9.60 -2.57 -2.31
N SER A 70 -10.31 -2.36 -1.20
CA SER A 70 -11.04 -1.13 -0.98
C SER A 70 -10.06 0.03 -0.79
N TYR A 71 -10.50 1.24 -1.08
CA TYR A 71 -9.78 2.45 -0.72
C TYR A 71 -9.80 2.63 0.79
N VAL A 72 -8.65 2.89 1.40
CA VAL A 72 -8.52 3.08 2.84
C VAL A 72 -7.95 4.45 3.13
N SER A 73 -8.57 5.19 4.05
CA SER A 73 -8.09 6.47 4.55
C SER A 73 -7.36 6.26 5.87
N HIS A 74 -6.13 6.76 5.97
CA HIS A 74 -5.27 6.64 7.15
C HIS A 74 -5.09 8.01 7.80
N THR A 75 -5.35 8.10 9.08
CA THR A 75 -5.26 9.36 9.85
C THR A 75 -4.16 9.32 10.92
N SER A 76 -3.39 8.24 10.98
CA SER A 76 -2.32 8.06 11.94
C SER A 76 -1.25 7.12 11.37
N TYR A 77 -0.12 7.02 12.07
CA TYR A 77 0.88 6.00 11.77
C TYR A 77 0.33 4.62 12.12
N GLU A 78 0.83 3.60 11.42
CA GLU A 78 0.40 2.21 11.56
C GLU A 78 1.62 1.30 11.52
N SER A 79 1.57 0.23 12.30
CA SER A 79 2.65 -0.77 12.32
C SER A 79 2.09 -2.12 11.90
N SER A 80 2.44 -2.56 10.70
CA SER A 80 1.98 -3.82 10.11
C SER A 80 0.47 -4.03 10.26
N ALA A 81 -0.30 -2.99 9.99
CA ALA A 81 -1.75 -3.04 10.10
C ALA A 81 -2.32 -3.95 9.01
N LYS A 82 -3.19 -4.85 9.40
CA LYS A 82 -3.76 -5.90 8.54
C LYS A 82 -5.02 -5.39 7.86
N TYR A 83 -5.06 -5.52 6.52
CA TYR A 83 -6.21 -5.17 5.70
C TYR A 83 -6.57 -6.33 4.78
N GLY A 84 -7.86 -6.62 4.65
CA GLY A 84 -8.36 -7.63 3.72
C GLY A 84 -8.40 -7.12 2.28
N TYR A 85 -8.13 -8.01 1.32
CA TYR A 85 -8.41 -7.74 -0.08
C TYR A 85 -9.90 -7.84 -0.35
N SER A 86 -10.40 -7.02 -1.28
CA SER A 86 -11.81 -7.03 -1.70
C SER A 86 -12.08 -8.03 -2.82
N SER A 87 -11.03 -8.53 -3.47
CA SER A 87 -11.08 -9.56 -4.50
C SER A 87 -10.06 -10.63 -4.18
N THR A 88 -10.26 -11.85 -4.68
CA THR A 88 -9.29 -12.92 -4.53
C THR A 88 -7.97 -12.54 -5.19
N VAL A 89 -6.87 -12.69 -4.47
CA VAL A 89 -5.52 -12.42 -4.95
C VAL A 89 -4.73 -13.73 -5.03
N ASP A 90 -3.81 -13.79 -5.98
CA ASP A 90 -3.10 -15.01 -6.34
C ASP A 90 -1.60 -14.85 -6.11
N THR A 91 -0.95 -15.98 -5.80
CA THR A 91 0.52 -16.04 -5.79
C THR A 91 1.06 -15.83 -7.20
N SER A 92 2.29 -15.33 -7.30
CA SER A 92 2.97 -15.08 -8.58
C SER A 92 2.32 -14.01 -9.46
N THR A 93 1.38 -13.25 -8.91
CA THR A 93 0.80 -12.07 -9.56
C THR A 93 1.45 -10.81 -8.99
N LEU A 94 1.72 -9.84 -9.86
CA LEU A 94 2.29 -8.56 -9.47
C LEU A 94 1.19 -7.62 -9.00
N TYR A 95 1.40 -7.02 -7.82
CA TYR A 95 0.55 -5.98 -7.25
C TYR A 95 1.36 -4.74 -6.94
N TYR A 96 0.69 -3.62 -6.80
CA TYR A 96 1.29 -2.38 -6.32
C TYR A 96 0.28 -1.59 -5.49
N MET A 97 0.78 -0.71 -4.64
CA MET A 97 -0.07 0.19 -3.86
C MET A 97 -0.04 1.58 -4.48
N ARG A 98 -1.20 2.17 -4.66
CA ARG A 98 -1.36 3.59 -4.97
C ARG A 98 -1.63 4.37 -3.72
N GLY A 99 -0.96 5.52 -3.59
CA GLY A 99 -1.18 6.44 -2.50
C GLY A 99 -1.53 7.82 -3.00
N LYS A 100 -2.30 8.56 -2.19
CA LYS A 100 -2.67 9.95 -2.48
C LYS A 100 -2.94 10.70 -1.18
N LYS A 101 -2.92 12.04 -1.25
CA LYS A 101 -3.54 12.86 -0.23
C LYS A 101 -5.05 12.76 -0.40
N ASP A 102 -5.74 12.30 0.64
CA ASP A 102 -7.19 12.08 0.59
C ASP A 102 -7.93 13.41 0.40
N ASP A 103 -8.99 13.37 -0.41
CA ASP A 103 -9.78 14.56 -0.76
C ASP A 103 -10.50 15.18 0.44
N THR A 104 -10.68 14.44 1.51
CA THR A 104 -11.28 14.93 2.76
C THR A 104 -10.28 15.58 3.71
N SER A 105 -8.99 15.64 3.33
CA SER A 105 -8.00 16.40 4.10
C SER A 105 -8.40 17.87 4.20
N THR A 106 -8.24 18.46 5.39
CA THR A 106 -8.66 19.84 5.65
C THR A 106 -7.50 20.82 5.70
N THR A 107 -6.26 20.33 5.75
CA THR A 107 -5.08 21.20 5.70
C THR A 107 -4.56 21.33 4.27
N THR A 108 -3.96 22.50 3.96
CA THR A 108 -3.27 22.73 2.70
C THR A 108 -1.79 22.32 2.74
N THR A 109 -1.30 21.89 3.90
CA THR A 109 0.07 21.40 4.06
C THR A 109 0.30 20.16 3.20
N SER A 110 1.45 20.08 2.52
CA SER A 110 1.82 18.88 1.78
C SER A 110 1.78 17.65 2.67
N LEU A 111 1.21 16.56 2.17
CA LEU A 111 1.20 15.28 2.86
C LEU A 111 2.52 14.56 2.60
N LYS A 112 3.17 14.14 3.69
CA LYS A 112 4.34 13.25 3.65
C LYS A 112 3.97 11.94 4.29
N ALA A 113 4.26 10.84 3.60
CA ALA A 113 4.01 9.50 4.11
C ALA A 113 5.11 8.56 3.64
N ALA A 114 5.67 7.82 4.57
CA ALA A 114 6.70 6.83 4.29
C ALA A 114 6.46 5.58 5.12
N GLY A 115 6.85 4.44 4.56
CA GLY A 115 6.71 3.15 5.21
C GLY A 115 6.88 2.01 4.21
N ARG A 116 6.10 0.97 4.38
CA ARG A 116 6.14 -0.23 3.52
C ARG A 116 4.79 -0.92 3.45
N VAL A 117 4.57 -1.62 2.36
CA VAL A 117 3.42 -2.50 2.17
C VAL A 117 3.91 -3.92 1.87
N THR A 118 3.29 -4.90 2.50
CA THR A 118 3.53 -6.33 2.26
C THR A 118 2.25 -6.93 1.66
N TYR A 119 2.36 -7.41 0.44
CA TYR A 119 1.21 -7.94 -0.30
C TYR A 119 0.75 -9.31 0.17
#